data_836afb151fb29aaf02234f2489edd600
#
_entry.id   836afb151fb29aaf02234f2489edd600
#
_cell.length_a   1.000
_cell.length_b   1.000
_cell.length_c   1.000
_cell.angle_alpha   90.00
_cell.angle_beta   90.00
_cell.angle_gamma   90.00
#
_symmetry.space_group_name_H-M   'P 1'
#
loop_
_entity.id
_entity.type
_entity.pdbx_description
1 polymer ?
#
loop_
_entity_poly.entity_id
_entity_poly.type
_entity_poly.pdbx_seq_one_letter_code
_entity_poly.pdbx_strand_id
1 'polypeptide(L)'
;MMIRAYDEIYLDDAMETLGSAVEYAVLFCKTDGQEFIDLFIACGIADEFGRGNVKYISGMSGIELARLVLKKCGKKTPDISEIPYIDYPAEYWVGWIIAYYQWYTGKSFATICRKISYQNIIDLYGVLHEADPNKSVSVFDEIIKNNSETNLARLRKNKGMSQSQLAKAADISIRSIQLYEQRQTDINKAQYNHLKAIAKVLCCEINDLLE
;
A
#
# COMPACT_ATOMS: atom_id res chain seq x y z
N MET A 1 -6.55 20.50 4.06
CA MET A 1 -6.01 20.57 2.69
C MET A 1 -5.08 19.37 2.52
N MET A 2 -5.37 18.48 1.59
CA MET A 2 -4.52 17.31 1.36
C MET A 2 -3.26 17.77 0.61
N ILE A 3 -2.09 17.52 1.20
CA ILE A 3 -0.81 17.92 0.58
C ILE A 3 -0.43 16.80 -0.38
N ARG A 4 -0.33 17.10 -1.68
CA ARG A 4 0.18 16.19 -2.71
C ARG A 4 1.68 15.99 -2.54
N ALA A 5 2.21 14.85 -3.01
CA ALA A 5 3.63 14.52 -2.83
C ALA A 5 4.57 15.49 -3.59
N TYR A 6 4.16 15.93 -4.78
CA TYR A 6 4.87 16.88 -5.65
C TYR A 6 3.89 17.58 -6.60
N ASP A 7 4.39 18.50 -7.43
CA ASP A 7 3.58 19.29 -8.36
C ASP A 7 2.88 18.39 -9.38
N GLU A 8 1.59 18.63 -9.59
CA GLU A 8 0.71 17.87 -10.48
C GLU A 8 1.19 17.85 -11.94
N ILE A 9 1.95 18.85 -12.36
CA ILE A 9 2.52 18.93 -13.73
C ILE A 9 3.39 17.70 -14.07
N TYR A 10 3.94 17.01 -13.08
CA TYR A 10 4.77 15.82 -13.26
C TYR A 10 4.01 14.51 -13.06
N LEU A 11 2.70 14.56 -12.76
CA LEU A 11 1.95 13.37 -12.39
C LEU A 11 1.87 12.36 -13.53
N ASP A 12 1.49 12.80 -14.72
CA ASP A 12 1.33 11.91 -15.87
C ASP A 12 2.65 11.23 -16.22
N ASP A 13 3.76 11.99 -16.26
CA ASP A 13 5.09 11.43 -16.50
C ASP A 13 5.48 10.39 -15.44
N ALA A 14 5.21 10.69 -14.17
CA ALA A 14 5.53 9.76 -13.09
C ALA A 14 4.72 8.47 -13.19
N MET A 15 3.43 8.56 -13.51
CA MET A 15 2.56 7.41 -13.69
C MET A 15 3.03 6.55 -14.88
N GLU A 16 3.34 7.16 -16.02
CA GLU A 16 3.86 6.47 -17.20
C GLU A 16 5.23 5.83 -16.93
N THR A 17 6.12 6.57 -16.27
CA THR A 17 7.46 6.08 -15.95
C THR A 17 7.41 4.85 -15.05
N LEU A 18 6.61 4.87 -13.96
CA LEU A 18 6.51 3.72 -13.07
C LEU A 18 5.71 2.58 -13.69
N GLY A 19 4.68 2.88 -14.48
CA GLY A 19 3.92 1.90 -15.27
C GLY A 19 4.84 1.09 -16.19
N SER A 20 5.57 1.79 -17.06
CA SER A 20 6.53 1.17 -17.98
C SER A 20 7.68 0.45 -17.26
N ALA A 21 8.08 0.92 -16.07
CA ALA A 21 9.12 0.25 -15.30
C ALA A 21 8.66 -1.10 -14.76
N VAL A 22 7.44 -1.19 -14.20
CA VAL A 22 6.86 -2.44 -13.70
C VAL A 22 6.62 -3.41 -14.86
N GLU A 23 6.00 -2.94 -15.95
CA GLU A 23 5.78 -3.73 -17.15
C GLU A 23 7.10 -4.36 -17.67
N TYR A 24 8.13 -3.54 -17.86
CA TYR A 24 9.43 -4.02 -18.34
C TYR A 24 10.06 -5.04 -17.41
N ALA A 25 10.03 -4.79 -16.11
CA ALA A 25 10.60 -5.70 -15.13
C ALA A 25 9.90 -7.05 -15.11
N VAL A 26 8.56 -7.06 -15.20
CA VAL A 26 7.78 -8.29 -15.10
C VAL A 26 7.75 -9.04 -16.44
N LEU A 27 7.36 -8.36 -17.52
CA LEU A 27 7.11 -9.03 -18.79
C LEU A 27 8.40 -9.35 -19.56
N PHE A 28 9.42 -8.51 -19.44
CA PHE A 28 10.66 -8.66 -20.23
C PHE A 28 11.84 -9.20 -19.40
N CYS A 29 12.03 -8.69 -18.18
CA CYS A 29 13.08 -9.21 -17.30
C CYS A 29 12.67 -10.47 -16.53
N LYS A 30 11.39 -10.88 -16.59
CA LYS A 30 10.83 -12.05 -15.87
C LYS A 30 11.06 -11.97 -14.35
N THR A 31 11.10 -10.76 -13.82
CA THR A 31 11.15 -10.51 -12.39
C THR A 31 9.73 -10.63 -11.81
N ASP A 32 9.57 -11.26 -10.66
CA ASP A 32 8.29 -11.24 -9.96
C ASP A 32 7.85 -9.79 -9.64
N GLY A 33 6.56 -9.49 -9.79
CA GLY A 33 6.07 -8.12 -9.63
C GLY A 33 6.24 -7.57 -8.22
N GLN A 34 6.00 -8.39 -7.18
CA GLN A 34 6.26 -7.98 -5.80
C GLN A 34 7.76 -7.80 -5.56
N GLU A 35 8.59 -8.72 -6.07
CA GLU A 35 10.05 -8.60 -5.98
C GLU A 35 10.54 -7.28 -6.59
N PHE A 36 10.04 -6.88 -7.76
CA PHE A 36 10.44 -5.62 -8.37
C PHE A 36 10.07 -4.40 -7.51
N ILE A 37 8.86 -4.37 -6.96
CA ILE A 37 8.43 -3.30 -6.04
C ILE A 37 9.34 -3.26 -4.80
N ASP A 38 9.66 -4.40 -4.22
CA ASP A 38 10.54 -4.48 -3.05
C ASP A 38 11.97 -3.99 -3.38
N LEU A 39 12.51 -4.33 -4.56
CA LEU A 39 13.81 -3.84 -5.02
C LEU A 39 13.80 -2.32 -5.28
N PHE A 40 12.72 -1.79 -5.86
CA PHE A 40 12.53 -0.35 -6.08
C PHE A 40 12.57 0.42 -4.76
N ILE A 41 11.96 -0.12 -3.71
CA ILE A 41 12.00 0.45 -2.35
C ILE A 41 13.39 0.29 -1.74
N ALA A 42 13.96 -0.92 -1.77
CA ALA A 42 15.21 -1.24 -1.07
C ALA A 42 16.41 -0.47 -1.62
N CYS A 43 16.45 -0.18 -2.93
CA CYS A 43 17.55 0.57 -3.55
C CYS A 43 17.48 2.10 -3.31
N GLY A 44 16.45 2.60 -2.61
CA GLY A 44 16.24 4.00 -2.27
C GLY A 44 15.68 4.87 -3.40
N ILE A 45 15.47 4.31 -4.60
CA ILE A 45 14.90 5.07 -5.74
C ILE A 45 13.45 5.43 -5.46
N ALA A 46 12.68 4.57 -4.79
CA ALA A 46 11.30 4.83 -4.44
C ALA A 46 11.12 6.08 -3.56
N ASP A 47 12.06 6.36 -2.67
CA ASP A 47 12.01 7.57 -1.82
C ASP A 47 12.26 8.83 -2.64
N GLU A 48 13.24 8.79 -3.54
CA GLU A 48 13.53 9.91 -4.45
C GLU A 48 12.38 10.16 -5.42
N PHE A 49 11.82 9.08 -5.99
CA PHE A 49 10.64 9.15 -6.86
C PHE A 49 9.44 9.75 -6.12
N GLY A 50 9.16 9.25 -4.93
CA GLY A 50 8.02 9.69 -4.11
C GLY A 50 8.13 11.12 -3.60
N ARG A 51 9.35 11.70 -3.55
CA ARG A 51 9.59 13.12 -3.26
C ARG A 51 9.50 14.02 -4.50
N GLY A 52 9.24 13.46 -5.67
CA GLY A 52 9.15 14.21 -6.91
C GLY A 52 10.51 14.60 -7.50
N ASN A 53 11.57 13.79 -7.27
CA ASN A 53 12.84 14.03 -7.92
C ASN A 53 12.70 13.86 -9.44
N VAL A 54 12.77 14.96 -10.16
CA VAL A 54 12.52 15.06 -11.61
C VAL A 54 13.33 14.06 -12.41
N LYS A 55 14.54 13.72 -11.96
CA LYS A 55 15.36 12.70 -12.61
C LYS A 55 14.65 11.36 -12.77
N TYR A 56 13.83 10.99 -11.78
CA TYR A 56 13.19 9.66 -11.73
C TYR A 56 11.74 9.68 -12.18
N ILE A 57 11.04 10.82 -12.03
CA ILE A 57 9.61 10.90 -12.38
C ILE A 57 9.37 11.30 -13.83
N SER A 58 10.31 12.07 -14.48
CA SER A 58 10.18 12.50 -15.87
C SER A 58 11.50 12.57 -16.62
N GLY A 59 12.64 12.47 -15.95
CA GLY A 59 13.96 12.62 -16.55
C GLY A 59 14.58 11.34 -17.14
N MET A 60 13.86 10.22 -17.08
CA MET A 60 14.25 8.92 -17.70
C MET A 60 13.01 8.13 -18.07
N SER A 61 13.16 7.21 -19.03
CA SER A 61 12.09 6.28 -19.39
C SER A 61 11.87 5.23 -18.29
N GLY A 62 10.68 4.63 -18.24
CA GLY A 62 10.40 3.54 -17.30
C GLY A 62 11.35 2.34 -17.48
N ILE A 63 11.77 2.06 -18.71
CA ILE A 63 12.76 1.00 -18.99
C ILE A 63 14.11 1.32 -18.34
N GLU A 64 14.58 2.56 -18.47
CA GLU A 64 15.82 3.00 -17.83
C GLU A 64 15.70 2.96 -16.31
N LEU A 65 14.54 3.34 -15.76
CA LEU A 65 14.25 3.24 -14.33
C LEU A 65 14.33 1.79 -13.86
N ALA A 66 13.66 0.86 -14.56
CA ALA A 66 13.68 -0.56 -14.21
C ALA A 66 15.10 -1.14 -14.27
N ARG A 67 15.84 -0.86 -15.35
CA ARG A 67 17.25 -1.28 -15.49
C ARG A 67 18.12 -0.74 -14.36
N LEU A 68 17.92 0.51 -13.97
CA LEU A 68 18.66 1.14 -12.88
C LEU A 68 18.37 0.45 -11.54
N VAL A 69 17.08 0.17 -11.23
CA VAL A 69 16.66 -0.55 -10.02
C VAL A 69 17.31 -1.93 -9.98
N LEU A 70 17.13 -2.71 -11.04
CA LEU A 70 17.65 -4.08 -11.13
C LEU A 70 19.17 -4.11 -11.02
N LYS A 71 19.87 -3.22 -11.73
CA LYS A 71 21.34 -3.10 -11.66
C LYS A 71 21.83 -2.74 -10.26
N LYS A 72 21.19 -1.77 -9.57
CA LYS A 72 21.56 -1.40 -8.20
C LYS A 72 21.41 -2.56 -7.22
N CYS A 73 20.47 -3.46 -7.47
CA CYS A 73 20.21 -4.64 -6.66
C CYS A 73 20.95 -5.89 -7.15
N GLY A 74 21.94 -5.75 -8.04
CA GLY A 74 22.78 -6.86 -8.54
C GLY A 74 22.08 -7.84 -9.46
N LYS A 75 20.90 -7.49 -9.98
CA LYS A 75 20.17 -8.31 -10.96
C LYS A 75 20.64 -8.02 -12.38
N LYS A 76 20.65 -9.05 -13.21
CA LYS A 76 20.95 -8.92 -14.64
C LYS A 76 19.69 -8.52 -15.39
N THR A 77 19.83 -7.61 -16.35
CA THR A 77 18.76 -7.25 -17.29
C THR A 77 19.07 -7.86 -18.66
N PRO A 78 18.08 -8.37 -19.38
CA PRO A 78 18.29 -8.86 -20.73
C PRO A 78 18.68 -7.70 -21.66
N ASP A 79 19.51 -7.99 -22.65
CA ASP A 79 19.80 -7.06 -23.75
C ASP A 79 18.70 -7.21 -24.81
N ILE A 80 17.62 -6.46 -24.62
CA ILE A 80 16.47 -6.46 -25.54
C ILE A 80 16.58 -5.20 -26.37
N SER A 81 16.84 -5.37 -27.66
CA SER A 81 16.98 -4.28 -28.64
C SER A 81 15.62 -3.69 -29.06
N GLU A 82 14.58 -4.53 -29.09
CA GLU A 82 13.22 -4.11 -29.45
C GLU A 82 12.23 -4.64 -28.41
N ILE A 83 11.43 -3.73 -27.83
CA ILE A 83 10.36 -4.07 -26.90
C ILE A 83 9.06 -4.05 -27.69
N PRO A 84 8.37 -5.20 -27.83
CA PRO A 84 7.07 -5.22 -28.46
C PRO A 84 6.09 -4.30 -27.75
N TYR A 85 5.33 -3.53 -28.51
CA TYR A 85 4.22 -2.77 -27.95
C TYR A 85 3.15 -3.72 -27.43
N ILE A 86 2.77 -3.57 -26.19
CA ILE A 86 1.65 -4.26 -25.55
C ILE A 86 0.69 -3.15 -25.09
N ASP A 87 -0.57 -3.26 -25.46
CA ASP A 87 -1.57 -2.25 -25.13
C ASP A 87 -1.89 -2.30 -23.62
N TYR A 88 -1.29 -1.42 -22.86
CA TYR A 88 -1.49 -1.19 -21.41
C TYR A 88 -1.81 -2.44 -20.58
N PRO A 89 -0.86 -3.38 -20.45
CA PRO A 89 -1.12 -4.63 -19.72
C PRO A 89 -1.35 -4.36 -18.23
N ALA A 90 -1.85 -5.35 -17.52
CA ALA A 90 -2.16 -5.23 -16.10
C ALA A 90 -0.92 -4.83 -15.27
N GLU A 91 0.26 -5.29 -15.66
CA GLU A 91 1.54 -4.96 -15.05
C GLU A 91 1.87 -3.46 -15.17
N TYR A 92 1.63 -2.86 -16.35
CA TYR A 92 1.74 -1.41 -16.54
C TYR A 92 0.80 -0.66 -15.61
N TRP A 93 -0.47 -1.08 -15.58
CA TRP A 93 -1.47 -0.44 -14.74
C TRP A 93 -1.11 -0.49 -13.26
N VAL A 94 -0.51 -1.57 -12.76
CA VAL A 94 -0.04 -1.63 -11.37
C VAL A 94 0.93 -0.50 -11.05
N GLY A 95 1.96 -0.31 -11.87
CA GLY A 95 2.92 0.78 -11.67
C GLY A 95 2.27 2.16 -11.78
N TRP A 96 1.43 2.33 -12.79
CA TRP A 96 0.70 3.55 -13.09
C TRP A 96 -0.20 3.98 -11.91
N ILE A 97 -1.02 3.08 -11.40
CA ILE A 97 -1.98 3.40 -10.34
C ILE A 97 -1.33 3.57 -8.96
N ILE A 98 -0.23 2.85 -8.68
CA ILE A 98 0.48 3.01 -7.41
C ILE A 98 1.24 4.33 -7.36
N ALA A 99 1.74 4.84 -8.50
CA ALA A 99 2.32 6.17 -8.61
C ALA A 99 1.26 7.24 -8.33
N TYR A 100 0.08 7.11 -8.92
CA TYR A 100 -1.06 7.99 -8.64
C TYR A 100 -1.42 7.99 -7.15
N TYR A 101 -1.60 6.82 -6.56
CA TYR A 101 -1.97 6.70 -5.15
C TYR A 101 -0.91 7.28 -4.22
N GLN A 102 0.37 7.09 -4.54
CA GLN A 102 1.49 7.66 -3.80
C GLN A 102 1.44 9.20 -3.86
N TRP A 103 1.33 9.77 -5.06
CA TRP A 103 1.20 11.22 -5.24
C TRP A 103 -0.02 11.78 -4.52
N TYR A 104 -1.17 11.11 -4.67
CA TYR A 104 -2.44 11.54 -4.08
C TYR A 104 -2.38 11.60 -2.57
N THR A 105 -1.77 10.62 -1.92
CA THR A 105 -1.76 10.49 -0.45
C THR A 105 -0.52 11.09 0.21
N GLY A 106 0.55 11.35 -0.53
CA GLY A 106 1.85 11.76 0.01
C GLY A 106 2.54 10.71 0.88
N LYS A 107 2.01 9.47 0.96
CA LYS A 107 2.62 8.38 1.71
C LYS A 107 3.83 7.82 0.94
N SER A 108 4.84 7.31 1.64
CA SER A 108 5.96 6.63 0.97
C SER A 108 5.52 5.29 0.36
N PHE A 109 6.17 4.87 -0.74
CA PHE A 109 5.96 3.55 -1.34
C PHE A 109 6.12 2.42 -0.31
N ALA A 110 7.12 2.51 0.56
CA ALA A 110 7.33 1.53 1.63
C ALA A 110 6.13 1.43 2.58
N THR A 111 5.46 2.54 2.88
CA THR A 111 4.25 2.54 3.72
C THR A 111 3.05 1.93 3.00
N ILE A 112 2.90 2.25 1.72
CA ILE A 112 1.81 1.74 0.87
C ILE A 112 1.97 0.23 0.68
N CYS A 113 3.12 -0.21 0.14
CA CYS A 113 3.36 -1.59 -0.26
C CYS A 113 3.48 -2.59 0.91
N ARG A 114 3.70 -2.09 2.14
CA ARG A 114 3.57 -2.92 3.34
C ARG A 114 2.13 -3.37 3.61
N LYS A 115 1.16 -2.63 3.10
CA LYS A 115 -0.27 -2.81 3.40
C LYS A 115 -1.07 -3.34 2.22
N ILE A 116 -0.62 -3.07 1.01
CA ILE A 116 -1.22 -3.56 -0.22
C ILE A 116 -0.13 -4.18 -1.08
N SER A 117 -0.30 -5.47 -1.42
CA SER A 117 0.67 -6.22 -2.21
C SER A 117 0.47 -5.96 -3.71
N TYR A 118 1.48 -6.29 -4.51
CA TYR A 118 1.37 -6.33 -5.97
C TYR A 118 0.15 -7.15 -6.41
N GLN A 119 -0.06 -8.34 -5.81
CA GLN A 119 -1.19 -9.21 -6.14
C GLN A 119 -2.54 -8.55 -5.83
N ASN A 120 -2.66 -7.85 -4.70
CA ASN A 120 -3.90 -7.13 -4.40
C ASN A 120 -4.23 -6.06 -5.46
N ILE A 121 -3.21 -5.41 -6.01
CA ILE A 121 -3.41 -4.35 -7.00
C ILE A 121 -3.75 -4.96 -8.36
N ILE A 122 -3.02 -5.97 -8.82
CA ILE A 122 -3.24 -6.57 -10.15
C ILE A 122 -4.60 -7.25 -10.25
N ASP A 123 -5.10 -7.84 -9.17
CA ASP A 123 -6.44 -8.45 -9.10
C ASP A 123 -7.58 -7.43 -9.30
N LEU A 124 -7.30 -6.13 -9.07
CA LEU A 124 -8.26 -5.05 -9.29
C LEU A 124 -8.27 -4.53 -10.74
N TYR A 125 -7.30 -4.93 -11.56
CA TYR A 125 -7.17 -4.44 -12.94
C TYR A 125 -8.48 -4.59 -13.72
N GLY A 126 -9.08 -5.77 -13.72
CA GLY A 126 -10.30 -6.07 -14.48
C GLY A 126 -11.50 -5.17 -14.13
N VAL A 127 -11.48 -4.50 -12.97
CA VAL A 127 -12.57 -3.66 -12.49
C VAL A 127 -12.25 -2.17 -12.51
N LEU A 128 -10.98 -1.81 -12.36
CA LEU A 128 -10.57 -0.43 -12.11
C LEU A 128 -9.75 0.21 -13.23
N HIS A 129 -9.23 -0.55 -14.21
CA HIS A 129 -8.33 0.01 -15.23
C HIS A 129 -8.98 1.07 -16.12
N GLU A 130 -10.30 0.97 -16.36
CA GLU A 130 -11.06 1.96 -17.11
C GLU A 130 -11.74 3.02 -16.23
N ALA A 131 -11.60 2.89 -14.91
CA ALA A 131 -12.24 3.80 -13.97
C ALA A 131 -11.39 5.05 -13.71
N ASP A 132 -12.03 6.13 -13.24
CA ASP A 132 -11.31 7.30 -12.74
C ASP A 132 -10.32 6.86 -11.63
N PRO A 133 -9.04 7.29 -11.68
CA PRO A 133 -8.03 6.94 -10.68
C PRO A 133 -8.45 7.23 -9.23
N ASN A 134 -9.27 8.26 -9.00
CA ASN A 134 -9.80 8.57 -7.67
C ASN A 134 -10.64 7.44 -7.08
N LYS A 135 -11.29 6.61 -7.93
CA LYS A 135 -12.02 5.44 -7.44
C LYS A 135 -11.08 4.40 -6.84
N SER A 136 -9.92 4.23 -7.45
CA SER A 136 -8.87 3.34 -6.92
C SER A 136 -8.35 3.80 -5.57
N VAL A 137 -8.30 5.12 -5.31
CA VAL A 137 -7.88 5.65 -3.99
C VAL A 137 -8.78 5.12 -2.88
N SER A 138 -10.10 5.20 -3.06
CA SER A 138 -11.06 4.73 -2.05
C SER A 138 -10.93 3.22 -1.80
N VAL A 139 -10.75 2.43 -2.87
CA VAL A 139 -10.56 0.98 -2.77
C VAL A 139 -9.25 0.64 -2.05
N PHE A 140 -8.16 1.34 -2.39
CA PHE A 140 -6.86 1.12 -1.74
C PHE A 140 -6.89 1.53 -0.27
N ASP A 141 -7.53 2.64 0.08
CA ASP A 141 -7.69 3.06 1.48
C ASP A 141 -8.47 2.01 2.29
N GLU A 142 -9.50 1.39 1.71
CA GLU A 142 -10.26 0.31 2.34
C GLU A 142 -9.40 -0.94 2.55
N ILE A 143 -8.65 -1.38 1.53
CA ILE A 143 -7.73 -2.52 1.64
C ILE A 143 -6.65 -2.24 2.70
N ILE A 144 -6.04 -1.05 2.67
CA ILE A 144 -5.01 -0.65 3.63
C ILE A 144 -5.57 -0.60 5.05
N LYS A 145 -6.80 -0.10 5.21
CA LYS A 145 -7.50 -0.11 6.49
C LYS A 145 -7.70 -1.54 6.99
N ASN A 146 -8.18 -2.43 6.14
CA ASN A 146 -8.45 -3.83 6.49
C ASN A 146 -7.17 -4.61 6.83
N ASN A 147 -6.06 -4.33 6.13
CA ASN A 147 -4.75 -4.95 6.38
C ASN A 147 -3.96 -4.28 7.52
N SER A 148 -4.47 -3.19 8.10
CA SER A 148 -3.85 -2.53 9.23
C SER A 148 -4.31 -3.15 10.54
N GLU A 149 -3.44 -3.15 11.53
CA GLU A 149 -3.80 -3.54 12.88
C GLU A 149 -4.89 -2.60 13.44
N THR A 150 -5.91 -3.17 14.07
CA THR A 150 -6.96 -2.38 14.72
C THR A 150 -6.41 -1.60 15.90
N ASN A 151 -7.03 -0.46 16.23
CA ASN A 151 -6.68 0.32 17.41
C ASN A 151 -6.74 -0.54 18.68
N LEU A 152 -7.77 -1.39 18.80
CA LEU A 152 -7.91 -2.33 19.91
C LEU A 152 -6.70 -3.28 20.00
N ALA A 153 -6.31 -3.93 18.91
CA ALA A 153 -5.19 -4.87 18.89
C ALA A 153 -3.88 -4.16 19.25
N ARG A 154 -3.63 -2.97 18.69
CA ARG A 154 -2.47 -2.13 18.98
C ARG A 154 -2.38 -1.76 20.46
N LEU A 155 -3.46 -1.25 21.05
CA LEU A 155 -3.51 -0.86 22.45
C LEU A 155 -3.31 -2.05 23.39
N ARG A 156 -3.95 -3.20 23.07
CA ARG A 156 -3.78 -4.44 23.83
C ARG A 156 -2.32 -4.93 23.80
N LYS A 157 -1.69 -4.95 22.63
CA LYS A 157 -0.28 -5.38 22.49
C LYS A 157 0.66 -4.43 23.22
N ASN A 158 0.44 -3.12 23.13
CA ASN A 158 1.21 -2.13 23.88
C ASN A 158 1.13 -2.33 25.39
N LYS A 159 -0.02 -2.86 25.88
CA LYS A 159 -0.22 -3.24 27.28
C LYS A 159 0.38 -4.62 27.62
N GLY A 160 0.97 -5.35 26.66
CA GLY A 160 1.53 -6.68 26.83
C GLY A 160 0.49 -7.77 27.08
N MET A 161 -0.77 -7.56 26.72
CA MET A 161 -1.86 -8.49 27.00
C MET A 161 -2.16 -9.40 25.81
N SER A 162 -2.45 -10.68 26.07
CA SER A 162 -3.09 -11.57 25.10
C SER A 162 -4.59 -11.25 24.96
N GLN A 163 -5.21 -11.72 23.87
CA GLN A 163 -6.66 -11.56 23.68
C GLN A 163 -7.47 -12.19 24.84
N SER A 164 -7.04 -13.34 25.33
CA SER A 164 -7.68 -14.01 26.46
C SER A 164 -7.53 -13.25 27.78
N GLN A 165 -6.38 -12.63 28.01
CA GLN A 165 -6.16 -11.78 29.19
C GLN A 165 -7.03 -10.55 29.16
N LEU A 166 -7.13 -9.87 28.00
CA LEU A 166 -8.02 -8.71 27.84
C LEU A 166 -9.50 -9.12 28.03
N ALA A 167 -9.93 -10.21 27.40
CA ALA A 167 -11.29 -10.72 27.51
C ALA A 167 -11.68 -10.99 28.96
N LYS A 168 -10.80 -11.68 29.70
CA LYS A 168 -11.00 -11.97 31.14
C LYS A 168 -11.03 -10.69 32.00
N ALA A 169 -10.11 -9.77 31.75
CA ALA A 169 -10.02 -8.54 32.54
C ALA A 169 -11.19 -7.56 32.28
N ALA A 170 -11.72 -7.54 31.06
CA ALA A 170 -12.85 -6.70 30.67
C ALA A 170 -14.22 -7.38 30.91
N ASP A 171 -14.24 -8.65 31.34
CA ASP A 171 -15.46 -9.47 31.46
C ASP A 171 -16.27 -9.53 30.15
N ILE A 172 -15.55 -9.75 29.06
CA ILE A 172 -16.10 -9.87 27.69
C ILE A 172 -15.68 -11.21 27.11
N SER A 173 -16.51 -11.79 26.23
CA SER A 173 -16.13 -13.05 25.58
C SER A 173 -14.87 -12.89 24.75
N ILE A 174 -13.97 -13.88 24.78
CA ILE A 174 -12.78 -13.90 23.91
C ILE A 174 -13.18 -13.81 22.43
N ARG A 175 -14.31 -14.40 22.07
CA ARG A 175 -14.85 -14.36 20.72
C ARG A 175 -15.17 -12.92 20.29
N SER A 176 -15.73 -12.10 21.18
CA SER A 176 -16.01 -10.69 20.88
C SER A 176 -14.73 -9.90 20.64
N ILE A 177 -13.69 -10.11 21.46
CA ILE A 177 -12.38 -9.46 21.25
C ILE A 177 -11.79 -9.87 19.90
N GLN A 178 -11.84 -11.17 19.55
CA GLN A 178 -11.37 -11.67 18.27
C GLN A 178 -12.12 -11.05 17.08
N LEU A 179 -13.45 -10.99 17.14
CA LEU A 179 -14.28 -10.42 16.09
C LEU A 179 -14.00 -8.92 15.88
N TYR A 180 -13.77 -8.15 16.95
CA TYR A 180 -13.39 -6.75 16.85
C TYR A 180 -11.98 -6.60 16.23
N GLU A 181 -11.00 -7.36 16.68
CA GLU A 181 -9.62 -7.28 16.17
C GLU A 181 -9.49 -7.77 14.71
N GLN A 182 -10.38 -8.69 14.29
CA GLN A 182 -10.46 -9.18 12.90
C GLN A 182 -11.38 -8.35 12.01
N ARG A 183 -11.97 -7.26 12.50
CA ARG A 183 -12.97 -6.44 11.81
C ARG A 183 -14.19 -7.22 11.29
N GLN A 184 -14.43 -8.43 11.81
CA GLN A 184 -15.65 -9.21 11.51
C GLN A 184 -16.89 -8.62 12.20
N THR A 185 -16.68 -7.83 13.24
CA THR A 185 -17.71 -7.00 13.88
C THR A 185 -17.17 -5.60 14.03
N ASP A 186 -17.95 -4.62 13.58
CA ASP A 186 -17.59 -3.20 13.65
C ASP A 186 -17.56 -2.74 15.12
N ILE A 187 -16.38 -2.41 15.63
CA ILE A 187 -16.19 -1.94 17.01
C ILE A 187 -16.91 -0.60 17.26
N ASN A 188 -17.09 0.22 16.21
CA ASN A 188 -17.82 1.49 16.33
C ASN A 188 -19.30 1.28 16.69
N LYS A 189 -19.84 0.09 16.42
CA LYS A 189 -21.20 -0.34 16.76
C LYS A 189 -21.27 -1.24 17.99
N ALA A 190 -20.15 -1.40 18.70
CA ALA A 190 -20.13 -2.23 19.91
C ALA A 190 -20.98 -1.60 21.04
N GLN A 191 -21.47 -2.45 21.91
CA GLN A 191 -22.20 -1.98 23.10
C GLN A 191 -21.32 -1.07 23.94
N TYR A 192 -21.86 0.06 24.37
CA TYR A 192 -21.14 1.05 25.20
C TYR A 192 -20.46 0.40 26.42
N ASN A 193 -21.12 -0.55 27.07
CA ASN A 193 -20.56 -1.25 28.23
C ASN A 193 -19.29 -2.04 27.87
N HIS A 194 -19.24 -2.67 26.68
CA HIS A 194 -18.04 -3.35 26.19
C HIS A 194 -16.90 -2.35 25.95
N LEU A 195 -17.17 -1.25 25.25
CA LEU A 195 -16.17 -0.22 24.99
C LEU A 195 -15.61 0.36 26.28
N LYS A 196 -16.49 0.67 27.25
CA LYS A 196 -16.10 1.20 28.55
C LYS A 196 -15.24 0.22 29.36
N ALA A 197 -15.59 -1.07 29.33
CA ALA A 197 -14.82 -2.11 30.03
C ALA A 197 -13.42 -2.29 29.43
N ILE A 198 -13.34 -2.34 28.10
CA ILE A 198 -12.07 -2.43 27.35
C ILE A 198 -11.19 -1.20 27.62
N ALA A 199 -11.74 0.00 27.47
CA ALA A 199 -11.03 1.26 27.69
C ALA A 199 -10.45 1.34 29.11
N LYS A 200 -11.22 0.93 30.11
CA LYS A 200 -10.77 0.87 31.51
C LYS A 200 -9.58 -0.07 31.70
N VAL A 201 -9.62 -1.26 31.11
CA VAL A 201 -8.53 -2.25 31.21
C VAL A 201 -7.27 -1.76 30.49
N LEU A 202 -7.44 -1.17 29.32
CA LEU A 202 -6.33 -0.66 28.51
C LEU A 202 -5.80 0.70 28.96
N CYS A 203 -6.47 1.37 29.90
CA CYS A 203 -6.15 2.74 30.38
C CYS A 203 -6.13 3.76 29.23
N CYS A 204 -7.16 3.74 28.38
CA CYS A 204 -7.33 4.63 27.25
C CYS A 204 -8.75 5.22 27.24
N GLU A 205 -9.01 6.18 26.38
CA GLU A 205 -10.34 6.71 26.11
C GLU A 205 -11.12 5.77 25.17
N ILE A 206 -12.45 5.81 25.20
CA ILE A 206 -13.29 5.02 24.26
C ILE A 206 -12.97 5.41 22.82
N ASN A 207 -12.73 6.70 22.55
CA ASN A 207 -12.41 7.20 21.22
C ASN A 207 -11.10 6.61 20.67
N ASP A 208 -10.15 6.22 21.52
CA ASP A 208 -8.90 5.60 21.10
C ASP A 208 -9.08 4.17 20.56
N LEU A 209 -10.22 3.51 20.89
CA LEU A 209 -10.58 2.18 20.42
C LEU A 209 -11.28 2.20 19.05
N LEU A 210 -11.90 3.33 18.70
CA LEU A 210 -12.70 3.44 17.48
C LEU A 210 -11.82 3.46 16.22
N GLU A 211 -12.37 3.00 15.09
CA GLU A 211 -11.69 2.84 13.80
C GLU A 211 -11.99 4.00 12.84
#